data_a289a4085709648813a10c02b232a445
#
_entry.id   a289a4085709648813a10c02b232a445
#
_cell.length_a   1.000
_cell.length_b   1.000
_cell.length_c   1.000
_cell.angle_alpha   90.00
_cell.angle_beta   90.00
_cell.angle_gamma   90.00
#
_symmetry.space_group_name_H-M   'P 1'
#
loop_
_entity.id
_entity.type
_entity.pdbx_description
1 polymer ?
#
loop_
_entity_poly.entity_id
_entity_poly.type
_entity_poly.pdbx_seq_one_letter_code
_entity_poly.pdbx_strand_id
1 'polypeptide(L)'
;MAEKMLSLIIPVYYEEEVLMESYRRMDAAMRATGHPYEIIYVNDGSRDGTMKQLRTLAKEHPDTVRVYSFSRNFGHQLAVTCGMDHAKGDALIIIDVDLQDPPELIPKMVEMWKDGADIVYGKRLKRKGETVFKKLTAKIYYRLLSSMSAYPIPLDTGDFRLLDRKVADVFLKMREQARFLRGMSAWMGFEAVPLEYVREERAAGKTKYTLKKMIKLACDGIFNSAS
;
A
#
# COMPACT_ATOMS: atom_id res chain seq x y z
N MET A 1 0.49 28.62 8.55
CA MET A 1 0.99 27.58 7.61
C MET A 1 -0.23 27.04 6.88
N ALA A 2 -0.14 26.79 5.56
CA ALA A 2 -1.24 26.16 4.82
C ALA A 2 -1.54 24.78 5.43
N GLU A 3 -2.81 24.44 5.50
CA GLU A 3 -3.26 23.15 6.04
C GLU A 3 -2.82 22.03 5.08
N LYS A 4 -2.03 21.07 5.56
CA LYS A 4 -1.50 19.99 4.74
C LYS A 4 -2.60 18.98 4.38
N MET A 5 -2.67 18.59 3.12
CA MET A 5 -3.65 17.63 2.60
C MET A 5 -3.08 16.21 2.57
N LEU A 6 -3.91 15.21 2.78
CA LEU A 6 -3.56 13.79 2.72
C LEU A 6 -4.27 13.10 1.56
N SER A 7 -3.57 12.18 0.87
CA SER A 7 -4.18 11.29 -0.13
C SER A 7 -4.09 9.85 0.33
N LEU A 8 -5.24 9.18 0.49
CA LEU A 8 -5.33 7.75 0.79
C LEU A 8 -5.52 6.97 -0.51
N ILE A 9 -4.60 6.09 -0.85
CA ILE A 9 -4.57 5.31 -2.09
C ILE A 9 -4.90 3.86 -1.79
N ILE A 10 -5.95 3.35 -2.45
CA ILE A 10 -6.51 2.03 -2.19
C ILE A 10 -6.65 1.26 -3.52
N PRO A 11 -5.73 0.33 -3.82
CA PRO A 11 -5.90 -0.58 -4.94
C PRO A 11 -6.99 -1.60 -4.63
N VAL A 12 -7.88 -1.88 -5.60
CA VAL A 12 -9.05 -2.74 -5.42
C VAL A 12 -9.15 -3.75 -6.55
N TYR A 13 -9.35 -5.05 -6.21
CA TYR A 13 -9.56 -6.11 -7.20
C TYR A 13 -10.44 -7.23 -6.65
N TYR A 14 -11.72 -7.30 -7.07
CA TYR A 14 -12.73 -8.25 -6.59
C TYR A 14 -12.94 -8.18 -5.07
N GLU A 15 -13.34 -7.03 -4.55
CA GLU A 15 -13.48 -6.76 -3.11
C GLU A 15 -14.89 -6.30 -2.72
N GLU A 16 -15.93 -6.72 -3.47
CA GLU A 16 -17.33 -6.32 -3.22
C GLU A 16 -17.83 -6.65 -1.81
N GLU A 17 -17.29 -7.73 -1.19
CA GLU A 17 -17.73 -8.19 0.13
C GLU A 17 -17.22 -7.28 1.27
N VAL A 18 -16.07 -6.60 1.08
CA VAL A 18 -15.40 -5.85 2.15
C VAL A 18 -15.37 -4.34 1.91
N LEU A 19 -15.61 -3.89 0.66
CA LEU A 19 -15.39 -2.52 0.23
C LEU A 19 -16.10 -1.47 1.08
N MET A 20 -17.38 -1.66 1.38
CA MET A 20 -18.16 -0.67 2.13
C MET A 20 -17.73 -0.56 3.59
N GLU A 21 -17.40 -1.67 4.24
CA GLU A 21 -16.86 -1.65 5.61
C GLU A 21 -15.45 -1.05 5.62
N SER A 22 -14.64 -1.38 4.61
CA SER A 22 -13.32 -0.78 4.42
C SER A 22 -13.43 0.75 4.28
N TYR A 23 -14.33 1.24 3.43
CA TYR A 23 -14.58 2.68 3.29
C TYR A 23 -14.93 3.32 4.62
N ARG A 24 -15.88 2.75 5.37
CA ARG A 24 -16.32 3.31 6.65
C ARG A 24 -15.17 3.46 7.65
N ARG A 25 -14.29 2.44 7.79
CA ARG A 25 -13.14 2.48 8.69
C ARG A 25 -12.06 3.44 8.21
N MET A 26 -11.77 3.45 6.91
CA MET A 26 -10.76 4.33 6.31
C MET A 26 -11.18 5.80 6.37
N ASP A 27 -12.43 6.13 6.06
CA ASP A 27 -12.97 7.48 6.19
C ASP A 27 -12.91 7.97 7.65
N ALA A 28 -13.30 7.13 8.60
CA ALA A 28 -13.20 7.45 10.02
C ALA A 28 -11.75 7.71 10.46
N ALA A 29 -10.79 6.90 10.00
CA ALA A 29 -9.38 7.07 10.30
C ALA A 29 -8.81 8.36 9.68
N MET A 30 -9.19 8.68 8.43
CA MET A 30 -8.77 9.93 7.77
C MET A 30 -9.34 11.15 8.48
N ARG A 31 -10.62 11.15 8.87
CA ARG A 31 -11.23 12.22 9.68
C ARG A 31 -10.50 12.43 11.01
N ALA A 32 -10.08 11.34 11.65
CA ALA A 32 -9.37 11.40 12.93
C ALA A 32 -7.99 12.08 12.84
N THR A 33 -7.41 12.21 11.63
CA THR A 33 -6.16 12.96 11.43
C THR A 33 -6.33 14.48 11.61
N GLY A 34 -7.55 15.00 11.44
CA GLY A 34 -7.83 16.44 11.46
C GLY A 34 -7.32 17.21 10.23
N HIS A 35 -6.85 16.53 9.19
CA HIS A 35 -6.35 17.11 7.96
C HIS A 35 -7.37 17.02 6.82
N PRO A 36 -7.40 17.97 5.85
CA PRO A 36 -8.07 17.76 4.58
C PRO A 36 -7.55 16.50 3.89
N TYR A 37 -8.44 15.73 3.24
CA TYR A 37 -8.03 14.48 2.61
C TYR A 37 -8.85 14.14 1.38
N GLU A 38 -8.28 13.27 0.55
CA GLU A 38 -8.97 12.56 -0.51
C GLU A 38 -8.71 11.05 -0.37
N ILE A 39 -9.67 10.25 -0.84
CA ILE A 39 -9.59 8.79 -0.92
C ILE A 39 -9.61 8.42 -2.40
N ILE A 40 -8.55 7.77 -2.88
CA ILE A 40 -8.36 7.41 -4.28
C ILE A 40 -8.44 5.89 -4.40
N TYR A 41 -9.54 5.39 -4.94
CA TYR A 41 -9.70 4.00 -5.30
C TYR A 41 -9.21 3.74 -6.72
N VAL A 42 -8.40 2.70 -6.90
CA VAL A 42 -7.98 2.24 -8.22
C VAL A 42 -8.46 0.81 -8.44
N ASN A 43 -9.54 0.66 -9.22
CA ASN A 43 -10.08 -0.64 -9.58
C ASN A 43 -9.24 -1.31 -10.67
N ASP A 44 -8.57 -2.40 -10.34
CA ASP A 44 -7.69 -3.16 -11.23
C ASP A 44 -8.50 -4.16 -12.10
N GLY A 45 -9.56 -3.66 -12.75
CA GLY A 45 -10.34 -4.42 -13.72
C GLY A 45 -11.27 -5.48 -13.12
N SER A 46 -11.89 -5.24 -11.95
CA SER A 46 -12.91 -6.11 -11.35
C SER A 46 -14.14 -6.25 -12.24
N ARG A 47 -14.77 -7.44 -12.22
CA ARG A 47 -15.99 -7.75 -12.99
C ARG A 47 -17.18 -8.14 -12.11
N ASP A 48 -17.01 -8.12 -10.78
CA ASP A 48 -18.04 -8.29 -9.75
C ASP A 48 -18.74 -6.97 -9.41
N GLY A 49 -19.45 -6.89 -8.29
CA GLY A 49 -20.12 -5.69 -7.80
C GLY A 49 -19.19 -4.56 -7.34
N THR A 50 -17.88 -4.78 -7.25
CA THR A 50 -16.90 -3.79 -6.77
C THR A 50 -17.03 -2.44 -7.46
N MET A 51 -17.04 -2.41 -8.81
CA MET A 51 -17.11 -1.14 -9.54
C MET A 51 -18.45 -0.42 -9.35
N LYS A 52 -19.54 -1.16 -9.15
CA LYS A 52 -20.86 -0.56 -8.84
C LYS A 52 -20.80 0.17 -7.50
N GLN A 53 -20.26 -0.45 -6.48
CA GLN A 53 -20.11 0.15 -5.14
C GLN A 53 -19.19 1.37 -5.18
N LEU A 54 -18.06 1.30 -5.89
CA LEU A 54 -17.14 2.43 -6.06
C LEU A 54 -17.80 3.65 -6.72
N ARG A 55 -18.62 3.44 -7.75
CA ARG A 55 -19.42 4.52 -8.39
C ARG A 55 -20.42 5.15 -7.42
N THR A 56 -21.04 4.34 -6.57
CA THR A 56 -21.96 4.83 -5.54
C THR A 56 -21.19 5.72 -4.55
N LEU A 57 -20.06 5.26 -4.02
CA LEU A 57 -19.21 6.04 -3.11
C LEU A 57 -18.76 7.37 -3.72
N ALA A 58 -18.28 7.36 -4.98
CA ALA A 58 -17.86 8.58 -5.67
C ALA A 58 -19.01 9.57 -5.88
N LYS A 59 -20.24 9.08 -6.07
CA LYS A 59 -21.44 9.93 -6.20
C LYS A 59 -21.89 10.51 -4.87
N GLU A 60 -21.81 9.72 -3.80
CA GLU A 60 -22.21 10.15 -2.46
C GLU A 60 -21.19 11.07 -1.79
N HIS A 61 -19.91 10.94 -2.16
CA HIS A 61 -18.80 11.69 -1.58
C HIS A 61 -17.90 12.34 -2.67
N PRO A 62 -18.47 13.23 -3.54
CA PRO A 62 -17.76 13.75 -4.72
C PRO A 62 -16.55 14.62 -4.38
N ASP A 63 -16.51 15.20 -3.20
CA ASP A 63 -15.42 16.08 -2.77
C ASP A 63 -14.21 15.31 -2.21
N THR A 64 -14.46 14.09 -1.70
CA THR A 64 -13.42 13.30 -1.01
C THR A 64 -13.07 11.99 -1.72
N VAL A 65 -13.99 11.37 -2.48
CA VAL A 65 -13.77 10.07 -3.11
C VAL A 65 -13.54 10.21 -4.61
N ARG A 66 -12.43 9.66 -5.09
CA ARG A 66 -12.08 9.56 -6.51
C ARG A 66 -11.90 8.10 -6.90
N VAL A 67 -12.33 7.75 -8.10
CA VAL A 67 -12.26 6.38 -8.60
C VAL A 67 -11.62 6.36 -9.98
N TYR A 68 -10.57 5.56 -10.11
CA TYR A 68 -9.94 5.21 -11.38
C TYR A 68 -10.16 3.74 -11.67
N SER A 69 -10.30 3.36 -12.91
CA SER A 69 -10.56 1.96 -13.29
C SER A 69 -9.77 1.56 -14.51
N PHE A 70 -9.09 0.44 -14.40
CA PHE A 70 -8.38 -0.19 -15.51
C PHE A 70 -9.31 -1.05 -16.36
N SER A 71 -8.99 -1.18 -17.64
CA SER A 71 -9.73 -2.03 -18.58
C SER A 71 -9.60 -3.53 -18.30
N ARG A 72 -8.55 -3.95 -17.61
CA ARG A 72 -8.28 -5.33 -17.16
C ARG A 72 -7.37 -5.32 -15.92
N ASN A 73 -7.09 -6.47 -15.35
CA ASN A 73 -6.09 -6.60 -14.30
C ASN A 73 -4.68 -6.36 -14.87
N PHE A 74 -4.00 -5.34 -14.33
CA PHE A 74 -2.60 -4.99 -14.61
C PHE A 74 -1.70 -5.29 -13.42
N GLY A 75 -2.26 -5.48 -12.24
CA GLY A 75 -1.57 -5.84 -11.01
C GLY A 75 -1.49 -4.71 -10.00
N HIS A 76 -1.36 -5.11 -8.74
CA HIS A 76 -1.40 -4.24 -7.55
C HIS A 76 -0.44 -3.05 -7.64
N GLN A 77 0.81 -3.26 -8.06
CA GLN A 77 1.83 -2.21 -8.12
C GLN A 77 1.48 -1.09 -9.11
N LEU A 78 0.88 -1.45 -10.25
CA LEU A 78 0.41 -0.47 -11.24
C LEU A 78 -0.83 0.27 -10.74
N ALA A 79 -1.72 -0.40 -10.02
CA ALA A 79 -2.87 0.26 -9.41
C ALA A 79 -2.44 1.29 -8.35
N VAL A 80 -1.48 0.95 -7.49
CA VAL A 80 -0.90 1.91 -6.53
C VAL A 80 -0.24 3.07 -7.26
N THR A 81 0.56 2.81 -8.30
CA THR A 81 1.21 3.86 -9.08
C THR A 81 0.19 4.83 -9.70
N CYS A 82 -0.88 4.31 -10.29
CA CYS A 82 -1.97 5.13 -10.82
C CYS A 82 -2.58 6.03 -9.73
N GLY A 83 -2.80 5.49 -8.53
CA GLY A 83 -3.25 6.29 -7.39
C GLY A 83 -2.27 7.39 -7.01
N MET A 84 -0.98 7.10 -6.99
CA MET A 84 0.07 8.09 -6.69
C MET A 84 0.15 9.19 -7.77
N ASP A 85 0.04 8.83 -9.06
CA ASP A 85 0.05 9.79 -10.19
C ASP A 85 -1.09 10.82 -10.08
N HIS A 86 -2.22 10.46 -9.46
CA HIS A 86 -3.40 11.33 -9.35
C HIS A 86 -3.58 11.96 -7.97
N ALA A 87 -2.75 11.60 -7.01
CA ALA A 87 -2.82 12.09 -5.64
C ALA A 87 -2.36 13.56 -5.55
N LYS A 88 -3.08 14.39 -4.80
CA LYS A 88 -2.81 15.83 -4.63
C LYS A 88 -2.27 16.17 -3.24
N GLY A 89 -2.34 15.25 -2.28
CA GLY A 89 -1.95 15.48 -0.90
C GLY A 89 -0.46 15.74 -0.72
N ASP A 90 -0.10 16.39 0.37
CA ASP A 90 1.27 16.61 0.83
C ASP A 90 1.93 15.34 1.38
N ALA A 91 1.10 14.37 1.78
CA ALA A 91 1.51 13.01 2.08
C ALA A 91 0.55 12.00 1.46
N LEU A 92 1.09 10.88 1.00
CA LEU A 92 0.37 9.81 0.34
C LEU A 92 0.38 8.57 1.23
N ILE A 93 -0.79 8.03 1.53
CA ILE A 93 -0.96 6.83 2.34
C ILE A 93 -1.44 5.71 1.44
N ILE A 94 -0.75 4.58 1.43
CA ILE A 94 -1.09 3.40 0.64
C ILE A 94 -1.58 2.31 1.59
N ILE A 95 -2.76 1.76 1.37
CA ILE A 95 -3.34 0.69 2.20
C ILE A 95 -4.18 -0.27 1.35
N ASP A 96 -4.15 -1.56 1.70
CA ASP A 96 -4.99 -2.56 1.07
C ASP A 96 -6.44 -2.49 1.59
N VAL A 97 -7.40 -2.77 0.72
CA VAL A 97 -8.83 -2.72 1.03
C VAL A 97 -9.31 -3.83 1.98
N ASP A 98 -8.53 -4.91 2.16
CA ASP A 98 -8.93 -6.15 2.84
C ASP A 98 -8.96 -6.07 4.38
N LEU A 99 -8.66 -4.89 4.94
CA LEU A 99 -8.65 -4.58 6.37
C LEU A 99 -7.68 -5.44 7.20
N GLN A 100 -6.72 -6.12 6.57
CA GLN A 100 -5.68 -6.84 7.31
C GLN A 100 -4.67 -5.89 7.98
N ASP A 101 -4.46 -4.74 7.36
CA ASP A 101 -3.65 -3.66 7.88
C ASP A 101 -4.61 -2.60 8.46
N PRO A 102 -4.62 -2.35 9.80
CA PRO A 102 -5.64 -1.54 10.46
C PRO A 102 -5.61 -0.07 10.03
N PRO A 103 -6.68 0.49 9.46
CA PRO A 103 -6.72 1.91 9.09
C PRO A 103 -6.58 2.85 10.29
N GLU A 104 -6.91 2.40 11.48
CA GLU A 104 -6.83 3.13 12.73
C GLU A 104 -5.40 3.55 13.10
N LEU A 105 -4.39 2.99 12.41
CA LEU A 105 -2.99 3.39 12.55
C LEU A 105 -2.64 4.63 11.72
N ILE A 106 -3.49 5.06 10.78
CA ILE A 106 -3.24 6.22 9.92
C ILE A 106 -2.95 7.50 10.72
N PRO A 107 -3.73 7.87 11.75
CA PRO A 107 -3.41 9.05 12.55
C PRO A 107 -2.01 9.00 13.16
N LYS A 108 -1.57 7.83 13.63
CA LYS A 108 -0.23 7.65 14.18
C LYS A 108 0.87 7.80 13.12
N MET A 109 0.63 7.29 11.89
CA MET A 109 1.58 7.49 10.79
C MET A 109 1.70 8.97 10.43
N VAL A 110 0.58 9.71 10.46
CA VAL A 110 0.57 11.16 10.18
C VAL A 110 1.33 11.94 11.26
N GLU A 111 1.22 11.56 12.54
CA GLU A 111 2.03 12.15 13.61
C GLU A 111 3.53 11.94 13.36
N MET A 112 3.95 10.70 13.08
CA MET A 112 5.36 10.38 12.80
C MET A 112 5.91 11.14 11.59
N TRP A 113 5.08 11.32 10.54
CA TRP A 113 5.43 12.16 9.39
C TRP A 113 5.58 13.64 9.78
N LYS A 114 4.70 14.18 10.62
CA LYS A 114 4.80 15.56 11.13
C LYS A 114 6.05 15.75 11.99
N ASP A 115 6.50 14.72 12.67
CA ASP A 115 7.74 14.69 13.46
C ASP A 115 9.01 14.60 12.58
N GLY A 116 8.86 14.50 11.25
CA GLY A 116 9.96 14.60 10.29
C GLY A 116 10.27 13.36 9.48
N ALA A 117 9.59 12.22 9.71
CA ALA A 117 9.79 11.02 8.91
C ALA A 117 9.38 11.24 7.45
N ASP A 118 10.24 10.86 6.50
CA ASP A 118 9.94 10.92 5.06
C ASP A 118 9.04 9.77 4.61
N ILE A 119 9.25 8.60 5.21
CA ILE A 119 8.50 7.37 4.97
C ILE A 119 8.13 6.77 6.31
N VAL A 120 6.83 6.49 6.53
CA VAL A 120 6.38 5.66 7.65
C VAL A 120 5.83 4.37 7.06
N TYR A 121 6.38 3.22 7.46
CA TYR A 121 5.94 1.93 6.93
C TYR A 121 5.45 0.99 8.02
N GLY A 122 4.37 0.26 7.72
CA GLY A 122 3.82 -0.75 8.60
C GLY A 122 4.74 -1.97 8.70
N LYS A 123 5.27 -2.24 9.90
CA LYS A 123 6.07 -3.43 10.22
C LYS A 123 5.24 -4.42 11.02
N ARG A 124 5.00 -5.58 10.43
CA ARG A 124 4.18 -6.63 11.05
C ARG A 124 4.95 -7.35 12.14
N LEU A 125 4.42 -7.34 13.36
CA LEU A 125 4.94 -8.16 14.43
C LEU A 125 4.67 -9.65 14.12
N LYS A 126 5.64 -10.53 14.45
CA LYS A 126 5.59 -11.98 14.12
C LYS A 126 4.28 -12.63 14.60
N ARG A 127 3.60 -13.34 13.69
CA ARG A 127 2.46 -14.18 14.04
C ARG A 127 2.87 -15.33 14.97
N LYS A 128 2.13 -15.56 16.04
CA LYS A 128 2.14 -16.83 16.77
C LYS A 128 1.53 -17.89 15.84
N GLY A 129 2.29 -18.96 15.51
CA GLY A 129 1.77 -20.10 14.76
C GLY A 129 2.35 -20.35 13.35
N GLU A 130 3.37 -19.62 12.90
CA GLU A 130 4.05 -19.95 11.65
C GLU A 130 4.91 -21.23 11.80
N THR A 131 4.73 -22.18 10.87
CA THR A 131 5.54 -23.42 10.86
C THR A 131 7.01 -23.11 10.61
N VAL A 132 7.90 -23.92 11.23
CA VAL A 132 9.37 -23.79 11.09
C VAL A 132 9.80 -23.81 9.63
N PHE A 133 9.11 -24.59 8.79
CA PHE A 133 9.38 -24.68 7.34
C PHE A 133 9.09 -23.35 6.61
N LYS A 134 7.96 -22.67 6.91
CA LYS A 134 7.67 -21.35 6.34
C LYS A 134 8.68 -20.29 6.78
N LYS A 135 9.14 -20.34 8.03
CA LYS A 135 10.18 -19.42 8.55
C LYS A 135 11.51 -19.65 7.85
N LEU A 136 11.88 -20.91 7.62
CA LEU A 136 13.16 -21.26 6.97
C LEU A 136 13.17 -20.85 5.50
N THR A 137 12.10 -21.14 4.75
CA THR A 137 11.98 -20.75 3.34
C THR A 137 11.92 -19.24 3.16
N ALA A 138 11.20 -18.53 4.02
CA ALA A 138 11.18 -17.08 4.02
C ALA A 138 12.58 -16.50 4.34
N LYS A 139 13.28 -17.06 5.34
CA LYS A 139 14.64 -16.61 5.72
C LYS A 139 15.65 -16.84 4.59
N ILE A 140 15.61 -17.96 3.90
CA ILE A 140 16.47 -18.25 2.75
C ILE A 140 16.15 -17.28 1.61
N TYR A 141 14.88 -17.10 1.29
CA TYR A 141 14.42 -16.17 0.26
C TYR A 141 14.88 -14.73 0.52
N TYR A 142 14.65 -14.23 1.72
CA TYR A 142 15.08 -12.87 2.08
C TYR A 142 16.61 -12.72 2.16
N ARG A 143 17.32 -13.76 2.53
CA ARG A 143 18.79 -13.75 2.51
C ARG A 143 19.34 -13.70 1.09
N LEU A 144 18.70 -14.41 0.15
CA LEU A 144 19.03 -14.34 -1.27
C LEU A 144 18.72 -12.96 -1.85
N LEU A 145 17.54 -12.41 -1.58
CA LEU A 145 17.16 -11.02 -1.96
C LEU A 145 18.13 -9.97 -1.37
N SER A 146 18.47 -10.11 -0.11
CA SER A 146 19.40 -9.18 0.55
C SER A 146 20.82 -9.28 0.05
N SER A 147 21.29 -10.47 -0.40
CA SER A 147 22.63 -10.62 -1.00
C SER A 147 22.71 -10.10 -2.43
N MET A 148 21.57 -9.95 -3.11
CA MET A 148 21.47 -9.43 -4.48
C MET A 148 21.06 -7.97 -4.53
N SER A 149 20.62 -7.40 -3.41
CA SER A 149 20.28 -5.97 -3.28
C SER A 149 21.41 -5.23 -2.58
N ALA A 150 21.86 -4.13 -3.18
CA ALA A 150 22.85 -3.24 -2.56
C ALA A 150 22.30 -2.50 -1.31
N TYR A 151 20.99 -2.62 -1.04
CA TYR A 151 20.29 -1.89 0.03
C TYR A 151 19.45 -2.86 0.89
N PRO A 152 19.41 -2.64 2.23
CA PRO A 152 18.61 -3.48 3.13
C PRO A 152 17.11 -3.25 2.88
N ILE A 153 16.43 -4.24 2.31
CA ILE A 153 14.97 -4.22 2.16
C ILE A 153 14.36 -4.63 3.51
N PRO A 154 13.50 -3.79 4.13
CA PRO A 154 12.87 -4.15 5.40
C PRO A 154 12.06 -5.44 5.30
N LEU A 155 12.33 -6.37 6.23
CA LEU A 155 11.63 -7.65 6.33
C LEU A 155 10.27 -7.45 7.03
N ASP A 156 9.31 -8.35 6.75
CA ASP A 156 7.98 -8.36 7.39
C ASP A 156 7.15 -7.08 7.16
N THR A 157 7.40 -6.36 6.05
CA THR A 157 6.65 -5.17 5.66
C THR A 157 5.65 -5.47 4.55
N GLY A 158 4.46 -4.85 4.66
CA GLY A 158 3.45 -4.80 3.60
C GLY A 158 3.62 -3.58 2.70
N ASP A 159 2.60 -3.29 1.91
CA ASP A 159 2.52 -2.07 1.12
C ASP A 159 1.89 -0.91 1.92
N PHE A 160 1.40 -1.17 3.16
CA PHE A 160 0.89 -0.16 4.06
C PHE A 160 2.00 0.81 4.48
N ARG A 161 1.92 2.03 3.98
CA ARG A 161 2.91 3.08 4.21
C ARG A 161 2.37 4.47 3.99
N LEU A 162 3.00 5.44 4.62
CA LEU A 162 2.86 6.86 4.32
C LEU A 162 4.16 7.33 3.66
N LEU A 163 4.03 8.11 2.60
CA LEU A 163 5.12 8.75 1.88
C LEU A 163 4.92 10.26 1.91
N ASP A 164 5.94 11.03 2.29
CA ASP A 164 5.96 12.46 2.04
C ASP A 164 5.86 12.76 0.53
N ARG A 165 5.30 13.88 0.14
CA ARG A 165 5.18 14.31 -1.26
C ARG A 165 6.52 14.27 -1.99
N LYS A 166 7.60 14.73 -1.38
CA LYS A 166 8.93 14.72 -1.98
C LYS A 166 9.40 13.30 -2.35
N VAL A 167 9.06 12.30 -1.51
CA VAL A 167 9.36 10.88 -1.78
C VAL A 167 8.51 10.36 -2.94
N ALA A 168 7.20 10.66 -2.91
CA ALA A 168 6.28 10.27 -3.97
C ALA A 168 6.68 10.86 -5.32
N ASP A 169 7.11 12.12 -5.37
CA ASP A 169 7.55 12.78 -6.60
C ASP A 169 8.84 12.17 -7.17
N VAL A 170 9.78 11.74 -6.34
CA VAL A 170 10.95 10.97 -6.78
C VAL A 170 10.52 9.62 -7.32
N PHE A 171 9.67 8.90 -6.58
CA PHE A 171 9.14 7.60 -6.98
C PHE A 171 8.43 7.64 -8.34
N LEU A 172 7.64 8.67 -8.61
CA LEU A 172 6.91 8.84 -9.87
C LEU A 172 7.84 9.13 -11.07
N LYS A 173 9.02 9.68 -10.84
CA LYS A 173 10.06 9.88 -11.88
C LYS A 173 10.76 8.58 -12.25
N MET A 174 10.76 7.58 -11.38
CA MET A 174 11.31 6.26 -11.62
C MET A 174 10.29 5.46 -12.46
N ARG A 175 10.55 5.32 -13.77
CA ARG A 175 9.59 4.77 -14.76
C ARG A 175 9.84 3.30 -15.12
N GLU A 176 10.37 2.51 -14.19
CA GLU A 176 10.56 1.07 -14.36
C GLU A 176 9.24 0.36 -14.67
N GLN A 177 9.25 -0.57 -15.62
CA GLN A 177 8.05 -1.33 -16.00
C GLN A 177 7.65 -2.34 -14.93
N ALA A 178 8.62 -2.98 -14.27
CA ALA A 178 8.40 -3.93 -13.19
C ALA A 178 8.65 -3.23 -11.85
N ARG A 179 7.65 -2.56 -11.31
CA ARG A 179 7.75 -1.80 -10.06
C ARG A 179 7.68 -2.71 -8.84
N PHE A 180 8.60 -2.53 -7.93
CA PHE A 180 8.61 -3.15 -6.62
C PHE A 180 8.72 -2.05 -5.56
N LEU A 181 7.56 -1.54 -5.13
CA LEU A 181 7.43 -0.38 -4.23
C LEU A 181 8.34 -0.45 -3.00
N ARG A 182 8.47 -1.63 -2.38
CA ARG A 182 9.27 -1.84 -1.17
C ARG A 182 10.76 -1.68 -1.44
N GLY A 183 11.25 -2.26 -2.54
CA GLY A 183 12.65 -2.15 -2.94
C GLY A 183 12.99 -0.73 -3.36
N MET A 184 12.13 -0.10 -4.18
CA MET A 184 12.33 1.28 -4.63
C MET A 184 12.36 2.26 -3.44
N SER A 185 11.47 2.10 -2.44
CA SER A 185 11.47 2.92 -1.23
C SER A 185 12.78 2.82 -0.44
N ALA A 186 13.36 1.61 -0.34
CA ALA A 186 14.65 1.40 0.32
C ALA A 186 15.82 1.98 -0.50
N TRP A 187 15.77 1.86 -1.83
CA TRP A 187 16.79 2.36 -2.74
C TRP A 187 16.90 3.88 -2.73
N MET A 188 15.80 4.60 -2.60
CA MET A 188 15.78 6.07 -2.61
C MET A 188 16.53 6.72 -1.44
N GLY A 189 16.80 6.00 -0.35
CA GLY A 189 17.61 6.48 0.78
C GLY A 189 16.96 7.56 1.64
N PHE A 190 15.65 7.76 1.58
CA PHE A 190 14.92 8.65 2.47
C PHE A 190 14.80 8.07 3.88
N GLU A 191 14.60 8.95 4.88
CA GLU A 191 14.39 8.53 6.27
C GLU A 191 13.10 7.71 6.41
N ALA A 192 13.25 6.42 6.72
CA ALA A 192 12.15 5.48 6.81
C ALA A 192 11.98 4.94 8.24
N VAL A 193 10.82 5.19 8.86
CA VAL A 193 10.52 4.84 10.25
C VAL A 193 9.48 3.73 10.31
N PRO A 194 9.70 2.63 11.05
CA PRO A 194 8.73 1.55 11.20
C PRO A 194 7.63 1.91 12.20
N LEU A 195 6.38 1.64 11.85
CA LEU A 195 5.26 1.55 12.78
C LEU A 195 4.92 0.07 12.99
N GLU A 196 5.26 -0.45 14.16
CA GLU A 196 5.02 -1.85 14.50
C GLU A 196 3.55 -2.09 14.86
N TYR A 197 2.95 -3.16 14.30
CA TYR A 197 1.58 -3.53 14.58
C TYR A 197 1.34 -5.04 14.44
N VAL A 198 0.24 -5.51 15.02
CA VAL A 198 -0.25 -6.87 14.85
C VAL A 198 -1.25 -6.87 13.68
N ARG A 199 -0.99 -7.71 12.67
CA ARG A 199 -1.87 -7.83 11.52
C ARG A 199 -3.18 -8.50 11.90
N GLU A 200 -4.31 -7.93 11.48
CA GLU A 200 -5.63 -8.51 11.67
C GLU A 200 -5.86 -9.72 10.73
N GLU A 201 -6.83 -10.56 11.06
CA GLU A 201 -7.31 -11.57 10.13
C GLU A 201 -8.10 -10.88 9.02
N ARG A 202 -8.07 -11.47 7.82
CA ARG A 202 -8.81 -10.91 6.68
C ARG A 202 -10.30 -10.87 7.00
N ALA A 203 -10.92 -9.70 6.83
CA ALA A 203 -12.34 -9.49 7.15
C ALA A 203 -13.27 -10.32 6.24
N ALA A 204 -12.92 -10.47 4.94
CA ALA A 204 -13.65 -11.29 3.96
C ALA A 204 -12.76 -11.66 2.76
N GLY A 205 -13.23 -12.56 1.89
CA GLY A 205 -12.58 -12.95 0.64
C GLY A 205 -11.47 -14.00 0.79
N LYS A 206 -10.99 -14.52 -0.35
CA LYS A 206 -9.91 -15.52 -0.42
C LYS A 206 -8.63 -14.86 -0.92
N THR A 207 -7.47 -15.36 -0.46
CA THR A 207 -6.18 -14.88 -0.97
C THR A 207 -6.08 -15.07 -2.48
N LYS A 208 -5.89 -13.98 -3.22
CA LYS A 208 -5.75 -13.97 -4.69
C LYS A 208 -4.28 -14.08 -5.11
N TYR A 209 -3.37 -14.20 -4.14
CA TYR A 209 -1.93 -14.35 -4.35
C TYR A 209 -1.56 -15.83 -4.48
N THR A 210 -1.46 -16.33 -5.72
CA THR A 210 -1.02 -17.68 -6.01
C THR A 210 0.50 -17.80 -5.90
N LEU A 211 1.02 -19.04 -5.65
CA LEU A 211 2.45 -19.30 -5.61
C LEU A 211 3.17 -18.80 -6.88
N LYS A 212 2.53 -18.93 -8.06
CA LYS A 212 3.06 -18.43 -9.34
C LYS A 212 3.23 -16.90 -9.34
N LYS A 213 2.28 -16.14 -8.76
CA LYS A 213 2.38 -14.68 -8.61
C LYS A 213 3.48 -14.30 -7.62
N MET A 214 3.66 -15.08 -6.54
CA MET A 214 4.75 -14.87 -5.58
C MET A 214 6.13 -15.07 -6.22
N ILE A 215 6.30 -16.15 -7.01
CA ILE A 215 7.55 -16.42 -7.72
C ILE A 215 7.83 -15.31 -8.76
N LYS A 216 6.80 -14.89 -9.52
CA LYS A 216 6.96 -13.80 -10.49
C LYS A 216 7.41 -12.50 -9.81
N LEU A 217 6.76 -12.11 -8.70
CA LEU A 217 7.14 -10.90 -7.94
C LEU A 217 8.59 -11.00 -7.42
N ALA A 218 9.01 -12.21 -7.02
CA ALA A 218 10.37 -12.49 -6.62
C ALA A 218 11.37 -12.28 -7.74
N CYS A 219 11.08 -12.83 -8.92
CA CYS A 219 11.92 -12.67 -10.11
C CYS A 219 11.98 -11.20 -10.54
N ASP A 220 10.83 -10.52 -10.60
CA ASP A 220 10.75 -9.10 -10.93
C ASP A 220 11.58 -8.24 -9.95
N GLY A 221 11.54 -8.56 -8.65
CA GLY A 221 12.37 -7.91 -7.63
C GLY A 221 13.89 -8.15 -7.82
N ILE A 222 14.28 -9.37 -8.19
CA ILE A 222 15.69 -9.74 -8.44
C ILE A 222 16.20 -9.01 -9.69
N PHE A 223 15.47 -9.06 -10.81
CA PHE A 223 15.92 -8.45 -12.06
C PHE A 223 16.01 -6.92 -11.98
N ASN A 224 15.18 -6.27 -11.17
CA ASN A 224 15.25 -4.81 -10.99
C ASN A 224 16.30 -4.36 -9.96
N SER A 225 16.79 -5.26 -9.10
CA SER A 225 17.83 -4.94 -8.11
C SER A 225 19.25 -5.23 -8.61
N ALA A 226 19.38 -5.88 -9.78
CA ALA A 226 20.66 -6.32 -10.36
C ALA A 226 21.18 -5.37 -11.47
N SER A 227 20.57 -4.19 -11.62
CA SER A 227 20.97 -3.18 -12.61
C SER A 227 21.68 -2.01 -11.96
#